data_d55d5a317e01bf32f474cb71fd75b5a6
#
_entry.id   d55d5a317e01bf32f474cb71fd75b5a6
#
_cell.length_a   1.000
_cell.length_b   1.000
_cell.length_c   1.000
_cell.angle_alpha   90.00
_cell.angle_beta   90.00
_cell.angle_gamma   90.00
#
_symmetry.space_group_name_H-M   'P 1'
#
loop_
_entity.id
_entity.type
_entity.pdbx_description
1 polymer ?
#
loop_
_entity_poly.entity_id
_entity_poly.type
_entity_poly.pdbx_seq_one_letter_code
_entity_poly.pdbx_strand_id
1 'polypeptide(L)'
;FRSHTAQLVDLYRRRFASYGHGQADQAIVGLGGQVFIGETEQEAKDFFRPYFDNAPVYGHGPSLEDYTAQTPLTVGTVEQVIEKSLSFADWAGDYQRQLFLIDHAGLPQEVVLKQIEILGTQVVPELRRRFEQRRPSHVPSDPPTHASLLSEPKPSHLQVSPGKEN
;
A
#
# COMPACT_ATOMS: atom_id res chain seq x y z
N PHE A 1 13.18 4.82 -3.04
CA PHE A 1 11.99 4.02 -2.74
C PHE A 1 11.24 3.62 -4.02
N ARG A 2 10.68 4.58 -4.80
CA ARG A 2 9.79 4.29 -5.94
C ARG A 2 10.40 3.31 -6.95
N SER A 3 11.60 3.56 -7.44
CA SER A 3 12.26 2.71 -8.45
C SER A 3 12.51 1.29 -7.95
N HIS A 4 12.97 1.14 -6.71
CA HIS A 4 13.20 -0.18 -6.12
C HIS A 4 11.90 -0.97 -5.93
N THR A 5 10.86 -0.34 -5.38
CA THR A 5 9.55 -0.98 -5.19
C THR A 5 8.90 -1.34 -6.52
N ALA A 6 8.99 -0.47 -7.53
CA ALA A 6 8.49 -0.76 -8.88
C ALA A 6 9.15 -2.02 -9.48
N GLN A 7 10.47 -2.17 -9.33
CA GLN A 7 11.20 -3.35 -9.79
C GLN A 7 10.74 -4.64 -9.06
N LEU A 8 10.49 -4.55 -7.74
CA LEU A 8 10.00 -5.69 -6.98
C LEU A 8 8.57 -6.09 -7.38
N VAL A 9 7.69 -5.12 -7.60
CA VAL A 9 6.32 -5.35 -8.07
C VAL A 9 6.34 -5.99 -9.46
N ASP A 10 7.16 -5.48 -10.38
CA ASP A 10 7.32 -6.06 -11.71
C ASP A 10 7.86 -7.50 -11.65
N LEU A 11 8.89 -7.75 -10.84
CA LEU A 11 9.43 -9.09 -10.63
C LEU A 11 8.36 -10.04 -10.09
N TYR A 12 7.59 -9.60 -9.08
CA TYR A 12 6.52 -10.40 -8.50
C TYR A 12 5.45 -10.75 -9.54
N ARG A 13 4.97 -9.78 -10.31
CA ARG A 13 3.98 -9.99 -11.37
C ARG A 13 4.46 -10.97 -12.45
N ARG A 14 5.70 -10.82 -12.91
CA ARG A 14 6.29 -11.76 -13.88
C ARG A 14 6.40 -13.18 -13.30
N ARG A 15 6.81 -13.33 -12.06
CA ARG A 15 6.88 -14.64 -11.38
C ARG A 15 5.51 -15.24 -11.16
N PHE A 16 4.53 -14.43 -10.75
CA PHE A 16 3.15 -14.87 -10.59
C PHE A 16 2.63 -15.51 -11.87
N ALA A 17 2.81 -14.86 -13.02
CA ALA A 17 2.41 -15.40 -14.32
C ALA A 17 3.25 -16.63 -14.71
N SER A 18 4.56 -16.59 -14.53
CA SER A 18 5.45 -17.70 -14.91
C SER A 18 5.21 -19.00 -14.13
N TYR A 19 4.69 -18.87 -12.90
CA TYR A 19 4.31 -20.03 -12.08
C TYR A 19 2.84 -20.49 -12.31
N GLY A 20 2.13 -19.90 -13.26
CA GLY A 20 0.78 -20.32 -13.62
C GLY A 20 -0.30 -19.91 -12.62
N HIS A 21 -0.06 -18.88 -11.81
CA HIS A 21 -1.04 -18.39 -10.85
C HIS A 21 -2.11 -17.47 -11.48
N GLY A 22 -1.95 -17.09 -12.74
CA GLY A 22 -2.84 -16.19 -13.48
C GLY A 22 -2.05 -15.23 -14.36
N GLN A 23 -2.74 -14.21 -14.89
CA GLN A 23 -2.09 -13.13 -15.63
C GLN A 23 -1.31 -12.23 -14.66
N ALA A 24 -0.26 -11.56 -15.16
CA ALA A 24 0.62 -10.72 -14.33
C ALA A 24 -0.13 -9.59 -13.58
N ASP A 25 -1.14 -9.01 -14.20
CA ASP A 25 -1.97 -7.94 -13.64
C ASP A 25 -3.04 -8.43 -12.64
N GLN A 26 -3.28 -9.72 -12.57
CA GLN A 26 -4.11 -10.35 -11.54
C GLN A 26 -3.36 -10.60 -10.22
N ALA A 27 -2.04 -10.41 -10.20
CA ALA A 27 -1.24 -10.52 -8.98
C ALA A 27 -1.63 -9.44 -7.97
N ILE A 28 -2.05 -9.84 -6.78
CA ILE A 28 -2.47 -8.93 -5.72
C ILE A 28 -1.25 -8.19 -5.15
N VAL A 29 -1.26 -6.88 -5.29
CA VAL A 29 -0.22 -6.00 -4.76
C VAL A 29 -0.80 -5.14 -3.65
N GLY A 30 -0.12 -5.10 -2.51
CA GLY A 30 -0.41 -4.18 -1.41
C GLY A 30 0.68 -3.13 -1.32
N LEU A 31 0.29 -1.87 -1.31
CA LEU A 31 1.19 -0.73 -1.11
C LEU A 31 0.68 0.14 0.04
N GLY A 32 1.55 0.94 0.60
CA GLY A 32 1.13 1.85 1.66
C GLY A 32 2.29 2.47 2.40
N GLY A 33 1.95 3.18 3.45
CA GLY A 33 2.90 3.87 4.30
C GLY A 33 2.24 4.48 5.52
N GLN A 34 3.06 5.17 6.27
CA GLN A 34 2.62 5.94 7.43
C GLN A 34 1.79 7.15 6.99
N VAL A 35 0.82 7.52 7.81
CA VAL A 35 -0.05 8.65 7.52
C VAL A 35 -0.38 9.44 8.78
N PHE A 36 -0.41 10.76 8.65
CA PHE A 36 -0.98 11.67 9.64
C PHE A 36 -1.76 12.78 8.92
N ILE A 37 -3.00 13.01 9.35
CA ILE A 37 -3.94 13.92 8.68
C ILE A 37 -4.29 15.07 9.62
N GLY A 38 -4.13 16.32 9.16
CA GLY A 38 -4.62 17.54 9.79
C GLY A 38 -5.62 18.27 8.90
N GLU A 39 -6.18 19.35 9.40
CA GLU A 39 -7.08 20.21 8.62
C GLU A 39 -6.32 20.96 7.52
N THR A 40 -5.10 21.36 7.83
CA THR A 40 -4.15 21.93 6.89
C THR A 40 -2.84 21.14 6.88
N GLU A 41 -2.07 21.27 5.81
CA GLU A 41 -0.75 20.65 5.72
C GLU A 41 0.20 21.17 6.81
N GLN A 42 0.15 22.48 7.09
CA GLN A 42 1.02 23.09 8.11
C GLN A 42 0.68 22.57 9.51
N GLU A 43 -0.60 22.52 9.85
CA GLU A 43 -1.05 21.98 11.13
C GLU A 43 -0.66 20.52 11.31
N ALA A 44 -0.85 19.69 10.27
CA ALA A 44 -0.45 18.30 10.28
C ALA A 44 1.06 18.16 10.56
N LYS A 45 1.88 18.94 9.85
CA LYS A 45 3.34 18.93 10.03
C LYS A 45 3.77 19.42 11.40
N ASP A 46 3.21 20.52 11.89
CA ASP A 46 3.55 21.08 13.19
C ASP A 46 3.20 20.13 14.35
N PHE A 47 2.04 19.47 14.23
CA PHE A 47 1.63 18.48 15.24
C PHE A 47 2.51 17.22 15.17
N PHE A 48 2.77 16.68 13.98
CA PHE A 48 3.45 15.39 13.81
C PHE A 48 4.97 15.50 14.01
N ARG A 49 5.58 16.65 13.75
CA ARG A 49 7.04 16.85 13.79
C ARG A 49 7.70 16.38 15.08
N PRO A 50 7.22 16.71 16.28
CA PRO A 50 7.84 16.23 17.53
C PRO A 50 7.87 14.71 17.64
N TYR A 51 6.85 14.03 17.12
CA TYR A 51 6.79 12.57 17.10
C TYR A 51 7.75 12.00 16.05
N PHE A 52 7.84 12.61 14.89
CA PHE A 52 8.79 12.24 13.85
C PHE A 52 10.24 12.37 14.34
N ASP A 53 10.60 13.52 14.90
CA ASP A 53 11.97 13.82 15.34
C ASP A 53 12.43 12.93 16.48
N ASN A 54 11.52 12.46 17.33
CA ASN A 54 11.83 11.61 18.48
C ASN A 54 11.64 10.11 18.21
N ALA A 55 11.08 9.72 17.08
CA ALA A 55 10.82 8.31 16.80
C ALA A 55 12.10 7.59 16.32
N PRO A 56 12.54 6.52 17.01
CA PRO A 56 13.75 5.77 16.61
C PRO A 56 13.69 5.22 15.18
N VAL A 57 12.49 4.97 14.65
CA VAL A 57 12.27 4.45 13.30
C VAL A 57 12.74 5.41 12.21
N TYR A 58 12.75 6.71 12.45
CA TYR A 58 13.23 7.72 11.52
C TYR A 58 14.71 8.08 11.76
N GLY A 59 15.20 7.80 12.96
CA GLY A 59 16.60 8.06 13.36
C GLY A 59 16.96 9.54 13.28
N HIS A 60 18.24 9.80 13.04
CA HIS A 60 18.77 11.15 12.78
C HIS A 60 18.93 11.37 11.26
N GLY A 61 17.93 10.95 10.51
CA GLY A 61 17.92 10.94 9.05
C GLY A 61 17.46 12.27 8.43
N PRO A 62 16.84 12.21 7.26
CA PRO A 62 16.32 13.37 6.55
C PRO A 62 15.22 14.10 7.32
N SER A 63 14.98 15.36 6.96
CA SER A 63 13.86 16.14 7.51
C SER A 63 12.51 15.49 7.26
N LEU A 64 11.48 15.88 8.01
CA LEU A 64 10.10 15.41 7.77
C LEU A 64 9.68 15.66 6.31
N GLU A 65 10.04 16.82 5.75
CA GLU A 65 9.75 17.21 4.38
C GLU A 65 10.42 16.29 3.36
N ASP A 66 11.73 16.05 3.52
CA ASP A 66 12.49 15.17 2.64
C ASP A 66 12.00 13.73 2.75
N TYR A 67 11.73 13.26 3.97
CA TYR A 67 11.21 11.92 4.21
C TYR A 67 9.84 11.74 3.57
N THR A 68 8.94 12.71 3.73
CA THR A 68 7.62 12.72 3.09
C THR A 68 7.72 12.73 1.56
N ALA A 69 8.67 13.48 1.00
CA ALA A 69 8.89 13.53 -0.45
C ALA A 69 9.43 12.22 -1.04
N GLN A 70 10.29 11.52 -0.30
CA GLN A 70 11.03 10.36 -0.79
C GLN A 70 10.43 9.00 -0.42
N THR A 71 9.50 8.96 0.55
CA THR A 71 8.91 7.73 1.08
C THR A 71 7.38 7.72 0.98
N PRO A 72 6.70 6.63 1.33
CA PRO A 72 5.24 6.59 1.41
C PRO A 72 4.65 7.40 2.57
N LEU A 73 5.44 7.90 3.53
CA LEU A 73 4.92 8.75 4.59
C LEU A 73 4.17 9.93 4.00
N THR A 74 2.95 10.17 4.49
CA THR A 74 2.15 11.35 4.15
C THR A 74 1.73 12.04 5.43
N VAL A 75 2.14 13.31 5.56
CA VAL A 75 1.71 14.20 6.63
C VAL A 75 1.08 15.44 5.97
N GLY A 76 -0.24 15.57 6.08
CA GLY A 76 -0.95 16.62 5.36
C GLY A 76 -2.47 16.50 5.45
N THR A 77 -3.19 16.97 4.45
CA THR A 77 -4.65 16.96 4.39
C THR A 77 -5.19 15.62 3.86
N VAL A 78 -6.50 15.41 4.01
CA VAL A 78 -7.22 14.27 3.41
C VAL A 78 -6.91 14.15 1.91
N GLU A 79 -6.98 15.25 1.15
CA GLU A 79 -6.73 15.24 -0.29
C GLU A 79 -5.29 14.86 -0.63
N GLN A 80 -4.30 15.34 0.14
CA GLN A 80 -2.90 14.97 -0.05
C GLN A 80 -2.65 13.49 0.19
N VAL A 81 -3.33 12.87 1.16
CA VAL A 81 -3.26 11.42 1.40
C VAL A 81 -3.87 10.65 0.23
N ILE A 82 -5.03 11.10 -0.26
CA ILE A 82 -5.70 10.50 -1.42
C ILE A 82 -4.79 10.58 -2.67
N GLU A 83 -4.32 11.77 -3.02
CA GLU A 83 -3.48 11.98 -4.21
C GLU A 83 -2.18 11.18 -4.14
N LYS A 84 -1.54 11.14 -2.99
CA LYS A 84 -0.32 10.35 -2.82
C LYS A 84 -0.57 8.85 -2.97
N SER A 85 -1.66 8.34 -2.39
CA SER A 85 -2.05 6.94 -2.55
C SER A 85 -2.33 6.60 -4.02
N LEU A 86 -3.05 7.45 -4.72
CA LEU A 86 -3.33 7.26 -6.15
C LEU A 86 -2.05 7.29 -7.00
N SER A 87 -1.07 8.13 -6.64
CA SER A 87 0.21 8.23 -7.34
C SER A 87 1.05 6.95 -7.29
N PHE A 88 0.76 6.03 -6.37
CA PHE A 88 1.46 4.74 -6.33
C PHE A 88 1.17 3.91 -7.57
N ALA A 89 -0.02 4.04 -8.15
CA ALA A 89 -0.37 3.36 -9.39
C ALA A 89 0.45 3.84 -10.60
N ASP A 90 0.96 5.06 -10.58
CA ASP A 90 1.73 5.63 -11.69
C ASP A 90 3.08 4.91 -11.93
N TRP A 91 3.65 4.32 -10.87
CA TRP A 91 4.93 3.62 -10.94
C TRP A 91 4.87 2.12 -10.59
N ALA A 92 3.85 1.67 -9.86
CA ALA A 92 3.65 0.26 -9.52
C ALA A 92 2.59 -0.41 -10.39
N GLY A 93 1.84 0.35 -11.18
CA GLY A 93 0.63 -0.10 -11.86
C GLY A 93 -0.53 -0.32 -10.90
N ASP A 94 -1.63 -0.89 -11.38
CA ASP A 94 -2.80 -1.14 -10.54
C ASP A 94 -2.43 -1.99 -9.31
N TYR A 95 -2.91 -1.58 -8.15
CA TYR A 95 -2.71 -2.30 -6.89
C TYR A 95 -4.04 -2.39 -6.12
N GLN A 96 -4.24 -3.48 -5.38
CA GLN A 96 -5.54 -3.84 -4.85
C GLN A 96 -5.70 -3.57 -3.35
N ARG A 97 -4.60 -3.32 -2.64
CA ARG A 97 -4.62 -3.10 -1.19
C ARG A 97 -3.84 -1.87 -0.82
N GLN A 98 -4.51 -0.89 -0.20
CA GLN A 98 -3.87 0.26 0.45
C GLN A 98 -3.74 -0.03 1.94
N LEU A 99 -2.51 0.07 2.45
CA LEU A 99 -2.23 -0.04 3.88
C LEU A 99 -1.93 1.36 4.44
N PHE A 100 -2.51 1.64 5.60
CA PHE A 100 -2.21 2.84 6.35
C PHE A 100 -1.65 2.46 7.72
N LEU A 101 -0.43 2.89 8.00
CA LEU A 101 0.19 2.75 9.32
C LEU A 101 0.01 4.06 10.08
N ILE A 102 -0.75 4.03 11.17
CA ILE A 102 -1.20 5.22 11.88
C ILE A 102 -0.39 5.43 13.16
N ASP A 103 -0.28 4.40 13.99
CA ASP A 103 0.43 4.47 15.27
C ASP A 103 1.86 3.92 15.16
N HIS A 104 2.76 4.71 14.62
CA HIS A 104 4.16 4.34 14.40
C HIS A 104 5.17 5.22 15.13
N ALA A 105 4.70 6.29 15.77
CA ALA A 105 5.54 7.29 16.42
C ALA A 105 5.14 7.59 17.88
N GLY A 106 4.29 6.75 18.47
CA GLY A 106 3.82 6.92 19.85
C GLY A 106 2.82 8.06 20.01
N LEU A 107 1.92 8.22 19.06
CA LEU A 107 0.82 9.19 19.12
C LEU A 107 -0.13 8.86 20.30
N PRO A 108 -0.75 9.87 20.94
CA PRO A 108 -1.80 9.64 21.91
C PRO A 108 -2.96 8.84 21.32
N GLN A 109 -3.55 7.95 22.13
CA GLN A 109 -4.61 7.05 21.67
C GLN A 109 -5.81 7.81 21.06
N GLU A 110 -6.23 8.90 21.64
CA GLU A 110 -7.31 9.73 21.12
C GLU A 110 -7.01 10.29 19.73
N VAL A 111 -5.74 10.63 19.48
CA VAL A 111 -5.29 11.10 18.17
C VAL A 111 -5.33 9.95 17.15
N VAL A 112 -4.86 8.77 17.54
CA VAL A 112 -4.92 7.56 16.69
C VAL A 112 -6.36 7.22 16.31
N LEU A 113 -7.28 7.22 17.28
CA LEU A 113 -8.71 6.98 17.03
C LEU A 113 -9.31 8.01 16.07
N LYS A 114 -8.94 9.28 16.22
CA LYS A 114 -9.35 10.34 15.28
C LYS A 114 -8.82 10.12 13.87
N GLN A 115 -7.57 9.69 13.75
CA GLN A 115 -6.99 9.34 12.43
C GLN A 115 -7.74 8.17 11.77
N ILE A 116 -8.11 7.14 12.55
CA ILE A 116 -8.90 6.01 12.04
C ILE A 116 -10.27 6.48 11.55
N GLU A 117 -10.94 7.35 12.29
CA GLU A 117 -12.23 7.93 11.89
C GLU A 117 -12.12 8.71 10.57
N ILE A 118 -11.12 9.60 10.45
CA ILE A 118 -10.90 10.39 9.23
C ILE A 118 -10.60 9.45 8.04
N LEU A 119 -9.74 8.48 8.22
CA LEU A 119 -9.43 7.51 7.16
C LEU A 119 -10.67 6.73 6.73
N GLY A 120 -11.47 6.23 7.70
CA GLY A 120 -12.65 5.43 7.41
C GLY A 120 -13.78 6.21 6.75
N THR A 121 -13.96 7.48 7.10
CA THR A 121 -15.09 8.30 6.65
C THR A 121 -14.79 9.20 5.45
N GLN A 122 -13.54 9.62 5.26
CA GLN A 122 -13.18 10.59 4.24
C GLN A 122 -12.19 10.04 3.18
N VAL A 123 -11.20 9.27 3.59
CA VAL A 123 -10.15 8.80 2.67
C VAL A 123 -10.55 7.52 1.95
N VAL A 124 -10.92 6.48 2.69
CA VAL A 124 -11.18 5.14 2.14
C VAL A 124 -12.34 5.13 1.12
N PRO A 125 -13.49 5.79 1.37
CA PRO A 125 -14.58 5.82 0.39
C PRO A 125 -14.17 6.47 -0.93
N GLU A 126 -13.42 7.58 -0.86
CA GLU A 126 -12.97 8.30 -2.04
C GLU A 126 -11.90 7.53 -2.81
N LEU A 127 -10.94 6.91 -2.12
CA LEU A 127 -9.96 6.03 -2.76
C LEU A 127 -10.63 4.87 -3.49
N ARG A 128 -11.60 4.18 -2.86
CA ARG A 128 -12.35 3.10 -3.49
C ARG A 128 -13.03 3.57 -4.77
N ARG A 129 -13.70 4.71 -4.72
CA ARG A 129 -14.37 5.30 -5.87
C ARG A 129 -13.40 5.62 -7.02
N ARG A 130 -12.25 6.27 -6.71
CA ARG A 130 -11.25 6.65 -7.73
C ARG A 130 -10.53 5.43 -8.31
N PHE A 131 -10.20 4.41 -7.49
CA PHE A 131 -9.61 3.18 -7.98
C PHE A 131 -10.58 2.38 -8.85
N GLU A 132 -11.86 2.29 -8.47
CA GLU A 132 -12.88 1.62 -9.28
C GLU A 132 -12.99 2.23 -10.67
N GLN A 133 -12.94 3.56 -10.77
CA GLN A 133 -12.98 4.27 -12.06
C GLN A 133 -11.75 4.00 -12.95
N ARG A 134 -10.62 3.65 -12.37
CA ARG A 134 -9.35 3.36 -13.08
C ARG A 134 -9.13 1.89 -13.35
N ARG A 135 -9.93 1.01 -12.74
CA ARG A 135 -9.73 -0.42 -12.81
C ARG A 135 -9.87 -0.93 -14.26
N PRO A 136 -8.87 -1.67 -14.77
CA PRO A 136 -9.03 -2.37 -16.04
C PRO A 136 -10.17 -3.40 -15.96
N SER A 137 -10.95 -3.53 -17.04
CA SER A 137 -12.16 -4.38 -17.05
C SER A 137 -11.88 -5.87 -16.81
N HIS A 138 -10.65 -6.33 -17.04
CA HIS A 138 -10.23 -7.71 -16.82
C HIS A 138 -9.68 -7.97 -15.41
N VAL A 139 -9.47 -6.92 -14.60
CA VAL A 139 -9.03 -7.05 -13.21
C VAL A 139 -10.26 -7.16 -12.31
N PRO A 140 -10.43 -8.25 -11.54
CA PRO A 140 -11.61 -8.43 -10.71
C PRO A 140 -11.70 -7.37 -9.61
N SER A 141 -12.93 -6.96 -9.28
CA SER A 141 -13.21 -6.03 -8.17
C SER A 141 -12.83 -6.62 -6.82
N ASP A 142 -13.07 -7.91 -6.66
CA ASP A 142 -12.72 -8.65 -5.47
C ASP A 142 -11.53 -9.55 -5.76
N PRO A 143 -10.39 -9.32 -5.11
CA PRO A 143 -9.25 -10.20 -5.27
C PRO A 143 -9.61 -11.61 -4.78
N PRO A 144 -9.09 -12.68 -5.42
CA PRO A 144 -9.38 -14.04 -5.02
C PRO A 144 -8.96 -14.27 -3.56
N THR A 145 -9.81 -14.93 -2.80
CA THR A 145 -9.47 -15.33 -1.43
C THR A 145 -8.55 -16.55 -1.44
N HIS A 146 -7.79 -16.74 -0.37
CA HIS A 146 -6.97 -17.95 -0.24
C HIS A 146 -7.81 -19.24 -0.38
N ALA A 147 -9.02 -19.25 0.17
CA ALA A 147 -9.95 -20.38 0.06
C ALA A 147 -10.36 -20.65 -1.39
N SER A 148 -10.64 -19.60 -2.19
CA SER A 148 -11.00 -19.80 -3.60
C SER A 148 -9.84 -20.33 -4.43
N LEU A 149 -8.60 -19.90 -4.13
CA LEU A 149 -7.39 -20.39 -4.80
C LEU A 149 -7.07 -21.86 -4.46
N LEU A 150 -7.47 -22.34 -3.28
CA LEU A 150 -7.30 -23.75 -2.90
C LEU A 150 -8.35 -24.67 -3.53
N SER A 151 -9.51 -24.16 -3.93
CA SER A 151 -10.57 -24.93 -4.55
C SER A 151 -10.41 -25.15 -6.06
N GLU A 152 -9.54 -24.40 -6.71
CA GLU A 152 -9.22 -24.59 -8.12
C GLU A 152 -8.22 -25.74 -8.33
N PRO A 153 -8.45 -26.66 -9.30
CA PRO A 153 -7.50 -27.70 -9.60
C PRO A 153 -6.18 -27.06 -10.10
N LYS A 154 -5.08 -27.38 -9.45
CA LYS A 154 -3.75 -26.90 -9.86
C LYS A 154 -3.45 -27.34 -11.28
N PRO A 155 -2.95 -26.45 -12.16
CA PRO A 155 -2.51 -26.82 -13.49
C PRO A 155 -1.53 -27.99 -13.42
N SER A 156 -1.69 -29.01 -14.29
CA SER A 156 -0.94 -30.26 -14.26
C SER A 156 0.60 -30.11 -14.38
N HIS A 157 1.08 -28.97 -14.91
CA HIS A 157 2.50 -28.66 -15.03
C HIS A 157 3.18 -28.20 -13.72
N LEU A 158 2.40 -27.98 -12.66
CA LEU A 158 2.92 -27.66 -11.30
C LEU A 158 3.02 -28.89 -10.38
N GLN A 159 2.72 -30.07 -10.88
CA GLN A 159 3.00 -31.31 -10.15
C GLN A 159 4.51 -31.58 -10.20
N VAL A 160 5.22 -31.11 -9.17
CA VAL A 160 6.61 -31.52 -8.92
C VAL A 160 6.58 -33.01 -8.65
N SER A 161 7.12 -33.80 -9.57
CA SER A 161 7.32 -35.23 -9.33
C SER A 161 8.14 -35.40 -8.04
N PRO A 162 7.74 -36.24 -7.08
CA PRO A 162 8.56 -36.52 -5.91
C PRO A 162 9.89 -37.07 -6.41
N GLY A 163 10.97 -36.35 -6.05
CA GLY A 163 12.33 -36.80 -6.39
C GLY A 163 12.54 -38.24 -5.95
N LYS A 164 13.00 -39.06 -6.87
CA LYS A 164 13.50 -40.39 -6.51
C LYS A 164 14.73 -40.17 -5.63
N GLU A 165 14.61 -40.46 -4.35
CA GLU A 165 15.77 -40.69 -3.48
C GLU A 165 16.54 -41.89 -4.02
N ASN A 166 17.76 -41.64 -4.45
CA ASN A 166 18.80 -42.68 -4.60
C ASN A 166 19.81 -42.48 -3.49
#